data_72b3d1633414ad32998fe55f2026fa12
#
_entry.id   72b3d1633414ad32998fe55f2026fa12
#
_cell.length_a   1.000
_cell.length_b   1.000
_cell.length_c   1.000
_cell.angle_alpha   90.00
_cell.angle_beta   90.00
_cell.angle_gamma   90.00
#
_symmetry.space_group_name_H-M   'P 1'
#
loop_
_entity.id
_entity.type
_entity.pdbx_description
1 polymer ?
#
loop_
_entity_poly.entity_id
_entity_poly.type
_entity_poly.pdbx_seq_one_letter_code
_entity_poly.pdbx_strand_id
1 'polypeptide(L)'
;MSGLLAHQLSLNTATVREQWNLAQCIEGCQRHGFGGISPWRDKLQEMGVETAAKAIRNAGLSVTGLCRGGWFTASGAVDQAVMDDNRRAVDEAAEIGAECLVMVVGGLATNSRDLPNAWAMVEDGLARTLEHGRKQGVKIAIEPLHPMYAADRACVNTMRHALDICDRLGPGIGCAVDVYHVWWDNELEAQLARAGKDRIMAFHICDWLVPTRDMLTDRGMMGDGVIDIPRLRGLAEANGFTGLNEVEIFSALDWWTRDADEVMATIVARGQSAC
;
A
#
# COMPACT_ATOMS: atom_id res chain seq x y z
N MET A 1 0.00 21.71 -10.93
CA MET A 1 1.17 21.14 -10.24
C MET A 1 2.17 20.65 -11.28
N SER A 2 3.47 20.59 -10.95
CA SER A 2 4.45 19.93 -11.81
C SER A 2 4.24 18.41 -11.73
N GLY A 3 4.40 17.70 -12.86
CA GLY A 3 4.39 16.24 -12.88
C GLY A 3 5.51 15.64 -12.03
N LEU A 4 5.42 14.33 -11.74
CA LEU A 4 6.40 13.60 -10.97
C LEU A 4 7.62 13.23 -11.82
N LEU A 5 8.80 13.46 -11.30
CA LEU A 5 10.04 12.96 -11.88
C LEU A 5 10.28 11.49 -11.42
N ALA A 6 11.07 10.72 -12.18
CA ALA A 6 11.32 9.30 -11.88
C ALA A 6 11.77 9.05 -10.43
N HIS A 7 12.67 9.86 -9.90
CA HIS A 7 13.18 9.73 -8.53
C HIS A 7 12.15 10.04 -7.43
N GLN A 8 10.98 10.57 -7.78
CA GLN A 8 9.84 10.79 -6.87
C GLN A 8 8.83 9.63 -6.90
N LEU A 9 9.10 8.61 -7.72
CA LEU A 9 8.28 7.41 -7.85
C LEU A 9 8.89 6.25 -7.06
N SER A 10 8.03 5.40 -6.51
CA SER A 10 8.35 4.11 -5.94
C SER A 10 7.61 3.02 -6.69
N LEU A 11 8.27 1.90 -6.96
CA LEU A 11 7.66 0.74 -7.59
C LEU A 11 7.08 -0.19 -6.52
N ASN A 12 5.75 -0.33 -6.46
CA ASN A 12 5.15 -1.49 -5.80
C ASN A 12 5.33 -2.72 -6.71
N THR A 13 5.96 -3.78 -6.17
CA THR A 13 6.31 -4.95 -6.98
C THR A 13 5.11 -5.72 -7.52
N ALA A 14 3.88 -5.45 -7.03
CA ALA A 14 2.65 -5.95 -7.62
C ALA A 14 2.46 -5.49 -9.07
N THR A 15 2.98 -4.32 -9.43
CA THR A 15 2.80 -3.71 -10.76
C THR A 15 3.42 -4.55 -11.90
N VAL A 16 4.51 -5.26 -11.60
CA VAL A 16 5.23 -6.12 -12.57
C VAL A 16 5.42 -7.55 -12.02
N ARG A 17 4.49 -8.00 -11.19
CA ARG A 17 4.64 -9.26 -10.43
C ARG A 17 4.70 -10.51 -11.29
N GLU A 18 4.07 -10.49 -12.47
CA GLU A 18 4.04 -11.63 -13.39
C GLU A 18 5.29 -11.69 -14.27
N GLN A 19 5.96 -10.55 -14.45
CA GLN A 19 7.13 -10.44 -15.33
C GLN A 19 8.45 -10.59 -14.57
N TRP A 20 8.57 -9.98 -13.37
CA TRP A 20 9.83 -9.84 -12.65
C TRP A 20 9.79 -10.44 -11.24
N ASN A 21 10.90 -11.06 -10.85
CA ASN A 21 11.22 -11.32 -9.44
C ASN A 21 11.77 -10.05 -8.76
N LEU A 22 12.02 -10.10 -7.46
CA LEU A 22 12.44 -8.91 -6.70
C LEU A 22 13.80 -8.36 -7.17
N ALA A 23 14.75 -9.22 -7.54
CA ALA A 23 16.05 -8.77 -8.03
C ALA A 23 15.90 -7.96 -9.33
N GLN A 24 15.07 -8.45 -10.26
CA GLN A 24 14.77 -7.75 -11.51
C GLN A 24 13.99 -6.43 -11.26
N CYS A 25 13.10 -6.39 -10.26
CA CYS A 25 12.44 -5.15 -9.86
C CYS A 25 13.46 -4.10 -9.37
N ILE A 26 14.41 -4.50 -8.53
CA ILE A 26 15.48 -3.62 -8.02
C ILE A 26 16.33 -3.07 -9.16
N GLU A 27 16.79 -3.94 -10.09
CA GLU A 27 17.54 -3.52 -11.25
C GLU A 27 16.73 -2.61 -12.19
N GLY A 28 15.43 -2.91 -12.38
CA GLY A 28 14.51 -2.10 -13.16
C GLY A 28 14.33 -0.70 -12.57
N CYS A 29 14.17 -0.60 -11.24
CA CYS A 29 14.11 0.70 -10.57
C CYS A 29 15.37 1.53 -10.82
N GLN A 30 16.56 0.93 -10.73
CA GLN A 30 17.81 1.63 -11.03
C GLN A 30 17.89 2.10 -12.48
N ARG A 31 17.55 1.22 -13.46
CA ARG A 31 17.60 1.57 -14.90
C ARG A 31 16.68 2.72 -15.26
N HIS A 32 15.49 2.77 -14.62
CA HIS A 32 14.47 3.79 -14.91
C HIS A 32 14.52 4.99 -13.96
N GLY A 33 15.46 5.03 -13.01
CA GLY A 33 15.73 6.17 -12.13
C GLY A 33 14.69 6.37 -11.02
N PHE A 34 14.02 5.30 -10.58
CA PHE A 34 13.09 5.34 -9.45
C PHE A 34 13.81 5.66 -8.15
N GLY A 35 13.16 6.40 -7.25
CA GLY A 35 13.69 6.71 -5.92
C GLY A 35 13.42 5.63 -4.89
N GLY A 36 12.43 4.76 -5.11
CA GLY A 36 12.03 3.77 -4.13
C GLY A 36 11.42 2.50 -4.72
N ILE A 37 11.19 1.55 -3.81
CA ILE A 37 10.56 0.28 -4.07
C ILE A 37 9.69 -0.12 -2.87
N SER A 38 8.55 -0.78 -3.12
CA SER A 38 7.69 -1.40 -2.12
C SER A 38 7.55 -2.89 -2.45
N PRO A 39 8.32 -3.75 -1.77
CA PRO A 39 8.23 -5.19 -2.01
C PRO A 39 6.91 -5.77 -1.48
N TRP A 40 6.41 -6.81 -2.15
CA TRP A 40 5.46 -7.74 -1.56
C TRP A 40 6.20 -8.85 -0.82
N ARG A 41 5.65 -9.33 0.29
CA ARG A 41 6.28 -10.30 1.18
C ARG A 41 6.60 -11.62 0.51
N ASP A 42 5.76 -12.09 -0.42
CA ASP A 42 6.04 -13.29 -1.23
C ASP A 42 7.33 -13.13 -2.03
N LYS A 43 7.51 -12.04 -2.74
CA LYS A 43 8.73 -11.72 -3.50
C LYS A 43 9.95 -11.52 -2.59
N LEU A 44 9.73 -10.88 -1.43
CA LEU A 44 10.78 -10.67 -0.43
C LEU A 44 11.29 -12.00 0.15
N GLN A 45 10.37 -12.88 0.56
CA GLN A 45 10.68 -14.18 1.13
C GLN A 45 11.34 -15.12 0.10
N GLU A 46 10.93 -15.06 -1.16
CA GLU A 46 11.49 -15.83 -2.27
C GLU A 46 12.99 -15.48 -2.50
N MET A 47 13.36 -14.21 -2.41
CA MET A 47 14.75 -13.75 -2.51
C MET A 47 15.55 -13.97 -1.22
N GLY A 48 14.88 -14.04 -0.09
CA GLY A 48 15.46 -14.02 1.26
C GLY A 48 15.66 -12.59 1.77
N VAL A 49 15.12 -12.32 2.99
CA VAL A 49 15.00 -10.96 3.55
C VAL A 49 16.32 -10.22 3.63
N GLU A 50 17.37 -10.85 4.19
CA GLU A 50 18.71 -10.25 4.32
C GLU A 50 19.34 -9.94 2.94
N THR A 51 19.17 -10.85 1.97
CA THR A 51 19.68 -10.68 0.60
C THR A 51 18.99 -9.50 -0.07
N ALA A 52 17.67 -9.42 0.03
CA ALA A 52 16.88 -8.33 -0.50
C ALA A 52 17.23 -6.99 0.14
N ALA A 53 17.34 -6.94 1.48
CA ALA A 53 17.73 -5.75 2.21
C ALA A 53 19.08 -5.19 1.74
N LYS A 54 20.07 -6.08 1.54
CA LYS A 54 21.37 -5.69 1.03
C LYS A 54 21.30 -5.20 -0.43
N ALA A 55 20.54 -5.88 -1.29
CA ALA A 55 20.39 -5.50 -2.69
C ALA A 55 19.72 -4.13 -2.83
N ILE A 56 18.62 -3.88 -2.10
CA ILE A 56 17.90 -2.60 -2.11
C ILE A 56 18.80 -1.46 -1.63
N ARG A 57 19.53 -1.66 -0.52
CA ARG A 57 20.49 -0.65 -0.02
C ARG A 57 21.59 -0.35 -1.03
N ASN A 58 22.16 -1.38 -1.67
CA ASN A 58 23.21 -1.20 -2.68
C ASN A 58 22.68 -0.48 -3.93
N ALA A 59 21.41 -0.65 -4.25
CA ALA A 59 20.73 0.04 -5.33
C ALA A 59 20.43 1.52 -5.02
N GLY A 60 20.57 1.95 -3.76
CA GLY A 60 20.26 3.30 -3.32
C GLY A 60 18.76 3.62 -3.29
N LEU A 61 17.91 2.59 -3.22
CA LEU A 61 16.45 2.75 -3.20
C LEU A 61 15.93 2.89 -1.78
N SER A 62 14.98 3.81 -1.58
CA SER A 62 14.15 3.86 -0.37
C SER A 62 13.12 2.74 -0.40
N VAL A 63 12.78 2.17 0.77
CA VAL A 63 11.67 1.20 0.88
C VAL A 63 10.44 1.93 1.43
N THR A 64 9.50 2.29 0.56
CA THR A 64 8.32 3.09 0.91
C THR A 64 7.31 2.34 1.75
N GLY A 65 7.22 1.04 1.58
CA GLY A 65 6.36 0.15 2.35
C GLY A 65 6.73 -1.31 2.17
N LEU A 66 6.18 -2.16 3.02
CA LEU A 66 6.16 -3.61 2.82
C LEU A 66 4.70 -4.06 2.73
N CYS A 67 4.30 -4.69 1.66
CA CYS A 67 2.99 -5.29 1.48
C CYS A 67 3.05 -6.80 1.76
N ARG A 68 2.26 -7.36 2.62
CA ARG A 68 1.34 -6.74 3.56
C ARG A 68 1.22 -7.57 4.85
N GLY A 69 0.82 -6.91 5.93
CA GLY A 69 0.28 -7.60 7.11
C GLY A 69 -1.25 -7.59 7.14
N GLY A 70 -1.85 -7.99 8.26
CA GLY A 70 -3.29 -7.91 8.51
C GLY A 70 -3.98 -9.26 8.61
N TRP A 71 -5.14 -9.40 7.94
CA TRP A 71 -6.02 -10.59 7.89
C TRP A 71 -6.53 -11.04 9.28
N PHE A 72 -6.76 -10.09 10.17
CA PHE A 72 -7.14 -10.37 11.56
C PHE A 72 -8.45 -11.12 11.74
N THR A 73 -9.32 -11.08 10.74
CA THR A 73 -10.67 -11.67 10.76
C THR A 73 -10.78 -13.03 10.11
N ALA A 74 -9.69 -13.54 9.50
CA ALA A 74 -9.74 -14.69 8.59
C ALA A 74 -10.31 -15.97 9.23
N SER A 75 -10.04 -16.20 10.52
CA SER A 75 -10.49 -17.40 11.26
C SER A 75 -11.70 -17.16 12.16
N GLY A 76 -12.31 -15.96 12.12
CA GLY A 76 -13.40 -15.58 13.03
C GLY A 76 -12.97 -15.22 14.45
N ALA A 77 -11.67 -15.28 14.72
CA ALA A 77 -11.01 -14.79 15.93
C ALA A 77 -9.59 -14.33 15.56
N VAL A 78 -9.01 -13.42 16.35
CA VAL A 78 -7.59 -13.07 16.21
C VAL A 78 -6.76 -14.21 16.81
N ASP A 79 -6.38 -15.16 15.98
CA ASP A 79 -5.65 -16.33 16.41
C ASP A 79 -4.13 -16.11 16.49
N GLN A 80 -3.44 -17.06 17.15
CA GLN A 80 -1.99 -16.94 17.37
C GLN A 80 -1.19 -17.01 16.07
N ALA A 81 -1.62 -17.80 15.08
CA ALA A 81 -0.92 -17.95 13.81
C ALA A 81 -0.95 -16.65 13.00
N VAL A 82 -2.10 -15.96 12.99
CA VAL A 82 -2.24 -14.64 12.38
C VAL A 82 -1.33 -13.63 13.06
N MET A 83 -1.28 -13.64 14.38
CA MET A 83 -0.42 -12.71 15.14
C MET A 83 1.06 -13.00 14.93
N ASP A 84 1.46 -14.27 14.84
CA ASP A 84 2.85 -14.65 14.59
C ASP A 84 3.28 -14.27 13.16
N ASP A 85 2.37 -14.36 12.17
CA ASP A 85 2.63 -13.87 10.82
C ASP A 85 2.79 -12.35 10.78
N ASN A 86 1.94 -11.61 11.50
CA ASN A 86 2.06 -10.16 11.58
C ASN A 86 3.35 -9.70 12.30
N ARG A 87 3.81 -10.43 13.33
CA ARG A 87 5.12 -10.18 13.95
C ARG A 87 6.26 -10.37 12.95
N ARG A 88 6.24 -11.50 12.19
CA ARG A 88 7.22 -11.71 11.12
C ARG A 88 7.18 -10.59 10.08
N ALA A 89 5.99 -10.12 9.68
CA ALA A 89 5.87 -9.01 8.74
C ALA A 89 6.50 -7.72 9.26
N VAL A 90 6.36 -7.44 10.55
CA VAL A 90 7.04 -6.30 11.21
C VAL A 90 8.56 -6.49 11.20
N ASP A 91 9.05 -7.70 11.54
CA ASP A 91 10.49 -7.99 11.56
C ASP A 91 11.09 -7.92 10.15
N GLU A 92 10.38 -8.42 9.13
CA GLU A 92 10.74 -8.29 7.71
C GLU A 92 10.80 -6.81 7.28
N ALA A 93 9.81 -5.99 7.68
CA ALA A 93 9.79 -4.56 7.40
C ALA A 93 10.97 -3.82 8.06
N ALA A 94 11.30 -4.16 9.29
CA ALA A 94 12.45 -3.61 10.01
C ALA A 94 13.77 -3.93 9.29
N GLU A 95 13.98 -5.19 8.87
CA GLU A 95 15.22 -5.64 8.23
C GLU A 95 15.49 -4.95 6.91
N ILE A 96 14.44 -4.75 6.09
CA ILE A 96 14.58 -4.05 4.82
C ILE A 96 14.57 -2.52 4.96
N GLY A 97 14.32 -1.98 6.15
CA GLY A 97 14.23 -0.56 6.42
C GLY A 97 13.00 0.11 5.81
N ALA A 98 11.86 -0.58 5.79
CA ALA A 98 10.61 -0.04 5.25
C ALA A 98 10.07 1.12 6.09
N GLU A 99 9.59 2.18 5.44
CA GLU A 99 8.97 3.33 6.11
C GLU A 99 7.70 2.94 6.87
N CYS A 100 6.96 1.94 6.37
CA CYS A 100 5.80 1.37 7.05
C CYS A 100 5.51 -0.08 6.61
N LEU A 101 4.74 -0.79 7.43
CA LEU A 101 4.08 -2.04 7.06
C LEU A 101 2.62 -1.72 6.70
N VAL A 102 2.23 -2.00 5.45
CA VAL A 102 0.86 -1.80 4.94
C VAL A 102 -0.04 -2.93 5.44
N MET A 103 -1.22 -2.58 5.95
CA MET A 103 -2.16 -3.50 6.58
C MET A 103 -3.45 -3.63 5.80
N VAL A 104 -3.68 -4.80 5.21
CA VAL A 104 -4.98 -5.23 4.70
C VAL A 104 -5.67 -6.05 5.79
N VAL A 105 -6.60 -5.42 6.49
CA VAL A 105 -7.02 -5.83 7.84
C VAL A 105 -7.90 -7.09 7.91
N GLY A 106 -8.48 -7.52 6.78
CA GLY A 106 -9.44 -8.62 6.71
C GLY A 106 -10.89 -8.13 6.62
N GLY A 107 -11.72 -8.88 5.91
CA GLY A 107 -13.17 -8.64 5.77
C GLY A 107 -13.99 -9.35 6.86
N LEU A 108 -15.13 -9.92 6.49
CA LEU A 108 -15.91 -10.78 7.38
C LEU A 108 -15.29 -12.19 7.43
N ALA A 109 -15.31 -12.81 8.59
CA ALA A 109 -14.99 -14.23 8.70
C ALA A 109 -16.00 -15.07 7.89
N THR A 110 -15.57 -16.22 7.41
CA THR A 110 -16.41 -17.14 6.62
C THR A 110 -17.75 -17.39 7.31
N ASN A 111 -18.85 -17.18 6.59
CA ASN A 111 -20.23 -17.31 7.06
C ASN A 111 -20.63 -16.31 8.18
N SER A 112 -19.82 -15.34 8.54
CA SER A 112 -20.19 -14.31 9.49
C SER A 112 -21.01 -13.21 8.81
N ARG A 113 -21.89 -12.59 9.61
CA ARG A 113 -22.63 -11.36 9.28
C ARG A 113 -22.39 -10.27 10.33
N ASP A 114 -21.47 -10.53 11.25
CA ASP A 114 -21.19 -9.67 12.40
C ASP A 114 -20.03 -8.71 12.08
N LEU A 115 -20.37 -7.62 11.39
CA LEU A 115 -19.42 -6.57 11.03
C LEU A 115 -18.86 -5.83 12.26
N PRO A 116 -19.66 -5.48 13.30
CA PRO A 116 -19.13 -4.92 14.54
C PRO A 116 -18.06 -5.79 15.21
N ASN A 117 -18.23 -7.11 15.25
CA ASN A 117 -17.22 -8.02 15.77
C ASN A 117 -15.97 -8.05 14.90
N ALA A 118 -16.11 -8.00 13.56
CA ALA A 118 -14.96 -7.91 12.65
C ALA A 118 -14.13 -6.64 12.92
N TRP A 119 -14.78 -5.49 13.15
CA TRP A 119 -14.09 -4.25 13.53
C TRP A 119 -13.36 -4.35 14.87
N ALA A 120 -13.96 -5.00 15.87
CA ALA A 120 -13.30 -5.22 17.17
C ALA A 120 -12.05 -6.11 17.02
N MET A 121 -12.14 -7.17 16.21
CA MET A 121 -11.00 -8.04 15.90
C MET A 121 -9.87 -7.28 15.17
N VAL A 122 -10.23 -6.42 14.22
CA VAL A 122 -9.25 -5.58 13.52
C VAL A 122 -8.53 -4.65 14.49
N GLU A 123 -9.25 -3.99 15.38
CA GLU A 123 -8.67 -3.07 16.36
C GLU A 123 -7.75 -3.80 17.36
N ASP A 124 -8.15 -4.98 17.87
CA ASP A 124 -7.28 -5.82 18.72
C ASP A 124 -6.02 -6.28 17.97
N GLY A 125 -6.17 -6.78 16.74
CA GLY A 125 -5.04 -7.23 15.92
C GLY A 125 -4.06 -6.10 15.60
N LEU A 126 -4.57 -4.92 15.25
CA LEU A 126 -3.76 -3.72 15.01
C LEU A 126 -3.04 -3.26 16.28
N ALA A 127 -3.72 -3.24 17.44
CA ALA A 127 -3.10 -2.85 18.71
C ALA A 127 -1.91 -3.76 19.05
N ARG A 128 -2.08 -5.07 18.94
CA ARG A 128 -1.03 -6.06 19.20
C ARG A 128 0.12 -5.98 18.20
N THR A 129 -0.17 -5.75 16.92
CA THR A 129 0.85 -5.56 15.86
C THR A 129 1.62 -4.26 16.08
N LEU A 130 0.92 -3.17 16.43
CA LEU A 130 1.51 -1.87 16.71
C LEU A 130 2.46 -1.91 17.91
N GLU A 131 2.15 -2.69 18.95
CA GLU A 131 3.05 -2.87 20.10
C GLU A 131 4.39 -3.46 19.64
N HIS A 132 4.37 -4.45 18.76
CA HIS A 132 5.60 -5.02 18.19
C HIS A 132 6.28 -4.04 17.24
N GLY A 133 5.52 -3.36 16.36
CA GLY A 133 6.05 -2.32 15.47
C GLY A 133 6.80 -1.22 16.20
N ARG A 134 6.26 -0.74 17.33
CA ARG A 134 6.95 0.26 18.18
C ARG A 134 8.27 -0.23 18.73
N LYS A 135 8.38 -1.52 19.10
CA LYS A 135 9.63 -2.12 19.60
C LYS A 135 10.68 -2.23 18.49
N GLN A 136 10.26 -2.47 17.26
CA GLN A 136 11.13 -2.61 16.08
C GLN A 136 11.35 -1.30 15.32
N GLY A 137 10.69 -0.21 15.73
CA GLY A 137 10.77 1.07 15.02
C GLY A 137 9.99 1.12 13.70
N VAL A 138 9.08 0.18 13.46
CA VAL A 138 8.25 0.08 12.24
C VAL A 138 6.91 0.75 12.45
N LYS A 139 6.53 1.65 11.54
CA LYS A 139 5.20 2.26 11.51
C LYS A 139 4.18 1.29 10.89
N ILE A 140 2.94 1.35 11.34
CA ILE A 140 1.84 0.53 10.85
C ILE A 140 0.89 1.43 10.03
N ALA A 141 0.67 1.10 8.75
CA ALA A 141 -0.18 1.87 7.86
C ALA A 141 -1.44 1.09 7.50
N ILE A 142 -2.60 1.49 8.03
CA ILE A 142 -3.89 0.90 7.64
C ILE A 142 -4.19 1.34 6.21
N GLU A 143 -4.48 0.40 5.33
CA GLU A 143 -5.00 0.69 4.00
C GLU A 143 -6.52 0.51 4.00
N PRO A 144 -7.32 1.61 3.97
CA PRO A 144 -8.76 1.50 3.80
C PRO A 144 -9.06 1.07 2.36
N LEU A 145 -9.60 -0.15 2.20
CA LEU A 145 -9.94 -0.66 0.87
C LEU A 145 -11.33 -0.18 0.41
N HIS A 146 -11.52 -0.10 -0.90
CA HIS A 146 -12.81 0.24 -1.49
C HIS A 146 -13.96 -0.61 -0.88
N PRO A 147 -15.16 -0.06 -0.66
CA PRO A 147 -16.27 -0.77 -0.03
C PRO A 147 -16.66 -2.10 -0.68
N MET A 148 -16.35 -2.27 -1.97
CA MET A 148 -16.56 -3.55 -2.66
C MET A 148 -15.83 -4.74 -2.01
N TYR A 149 -14.80 -4.47 -1.19
CA TYR A 149 -14.01 -5.47 -0.48
C TYR A 149 -14.41 -5.67 1.00
N ALA A 150 -15.48 -5.02 1.46
CA ALA A 150 -15.84 -5.04 2.88
C ALA A 150 -16.05 -6.45 3.45
N ALA A 151 -16.53 -7.37 2.62
CA ALA A 151 -16.83 -8.72 3.02
C ALA A 151 -15.63 -9.68 2.98
N ASP A 152 -14.69 -9.49 2.07
CA ASP A 152 -13.67 -10.51 1.78
C ASP A 152 -12.22 -10.09 2.05
N ARG A 153 -11.90 -8.79 2.01
CA ARG A 153 -10.52 -8.32 2.14
C ARG A 153 -10.29 -7.34 3.27
N ALA A 154 -11.16 -6.33 3.43
CA ALA A 154 -11.00 -5.34 4.48
C ALA A 154 -12.34 -4.72 4.85
N CYS A 155 -12.69 -4.78 6.12
CA CYS A 155 -13.89 -4.15 6.68
C CYS A 155 -13.66 -2.70 7.15
N VAL A 156 -12.47 -2.14 6.95
CA VAL A 156 -12.15 -0.72 7.08
C VAL A 156 -12.10 -0.13 5.68
N ASN A 157 -13.09 0.73 5.34
CA ASN A 157 -13.34 1.11 3.94
C ASN A 157 -13.35 2.63 3.70
N THR A 158 -13.11 3.43 4.72
CA THR A 158 -13.01 4.89 4.59
C THR A 158 -11.81 5.41 5.36
N MET A 159 -11.26 6.54 4.88
CA MET A 159 -10.21 7.25 5.63
C MET A 159 -10.65 7.65 7.04
N ARG A 160 -11.91 8.04 7.20
CA ARG A 160 -12.48 8.37 8.52
C ARG A 160 -12.35 7.19 9.48
N HIS A 161 -12.79 6.00 9.08
CA HIS A 161 -12.75 4.81 9.95
C HIS A 161 -11.32 4.43 10.32
N ALA A 162 -10.40 4.43 9.34
CA ALA A 162 -8.99 4.17 9.60
C ALA A 162 -8.38 5.17 10.60
N LEU A 163 -8.68 6.46 10.44
CA LEU A 163 -8.19 7.50 11.34
C LEU A 163 -8.82 7.41 12.74
N ASP A 164 -10.09 7.02 12.85
CA ASP A 164 -10.73 6.78 14.15
C ASP A 164 -10.03 5.67 14.94
N ILE A 165 -9.59 4.60 14.26
CA ILE A 165 -8.76 3.56 14.86
C ILE A 165 -7.38 4.12 15.25
N CYS A 166 -6.74 4.88 14.35
CA CYS A 166 -5.44 5.51 14.63
C CYS A 166 -5.48 6.41 15.86
N ASP A 167 -6.56 7.19 16.04
CA ASP A 167 -6.69 8.08 17.18
C ASP A 167 -6.85 7.32 18.51
N ARG A 168 -7.54 6.17 18.50
CA ARG A 168 -7.65 5.30 19.68
C ARG A 168 -6.35 4.61 20.02
N LEU A 169 -5.57 4.18 19.01
CA LEU A 169 -4.33 3.43 19.23
C LEU A 169 -3.09 4.31 19.45
N GLY A 170 -3.15 5.59 19.08
CA GLY A 170 -2.11 6.58 19.36
C GLY A 170 -0.96 6.62 18.32
N PRO A 171 0.27 7.01 18.71
CA PRO A 171 1.36 7.22 17.74
C PRO A 171 1.92 5.91 17.16
N GLY A 172 2.54 6.02 15.96
CA GLY A 172 3.17 4.89 15.26
C GLY A 172 2.24 4.14 14.32
N ILE A 173 0.97 4.54 14.24
CA ILE A 173 -0.01 4.02 13.28
C ILE A 173 -0.63 5.16 12.47
N GLY A 174 -0.90 4.94 11.19
CA GLY A 174 -1.50 5.88 10.25
C GLY A 174 -2.14 5.16 9.08
N CYS A 175 -2.22 5.81 7.94
CA CYS A 175 -2.89 5.29 6.75
C CYS A 175 -1.93 5.19 5.56
N ALA A 176 -2.07 4.12 4.79
CA ALA A 176 -1.66 4.07 3.40
C ALA A 176 -2.86 4.56 2.56
N VAL A 177 -2.65 5.64 1.85
CA VAL A 177 -3.68 6.28 1.03
C VAL A 177 -3.53 5.76 -0.39
N ASP A 178 -4.28 4.74 -0.77
CA ASP A 178 -4.35 4.26 -2.14
C ASP A 178 -5.51 4.94 -2.86
N VAL A 179 -5.19 5.74 -3.89
CA VAL A 179 -6.21 6.46 -4.65
C VAL A 179 -7.27 5.53 -5.26
N TYR A 180 -6.90 4.30 -5.64
CA TYR A 180 -7.84 3.30 -6.15
C TYR A 180 -8.96 2.97 -5.17
N HIS A 181 -8.65 3.02 -3.89
CA HIS A 181 -9.58 2.64 -2.83
C HIS A 181 -10.39 3.79 -2.28
N VAL A 182 -9.91 5.04 -2.39
CA VAL A 182 -10.52 6.19 -1.70
C VAL A 182 -10.93 7.35 -2.61
N TRP A 183 -10.70 7.30 -3.94
CA TRP A 183 -11.02 8.40 -4.86
C TRP A 183 -12.48 8.84 -4.84
N TRP A 184 -13.38 7.94 -4.53
CA TRP A 184 -14.84 8.13 -4.49
C TRP A 184 -15.33 8.73 -3.16
N ASP A 185 -14.52 8.73 -2.10
CA ASP A 185 -14.91 9.17 -0.76
C ASP A 185 -15.05 10.69 -0.72
N ASN A 186 -16.30 11.15 -0.52
CA ASN A 186 -16.62 12.58 -0.46
C ASN A 186 -16.04 13.30 0.77
N GLU A 187 -15.55 12.56 1.76
CA GLU A 187 -14.86 13.11 2.94
C GLU A 187 -13.34 13.10 2.79
N LEU A 188 -12.80 12.54 1.71
CA LEU A 188 -11.35 12.30 1.56
C LEU A 188 -10.52 13.56 1.84
N GLU A 189 -10.90 14.72 1.30
CA GLU A 189 -10.19 15.99 1.51
C GLU A 189 -10.14 16.38 2.99
N ALA A 190 -11.27 16.30 3.70
CA ALA A 190 -11.34 16.61 5.14
C ALA A 190 -10.53 15.58 5.96
N GLN A 191 -10.55 14.31 5.56
CA GLN A 191 -9.81 13.27 6.26
C GLN A 191 -8.29 13.34 5.99
N LEU A 192 -7.84 13.74 4.80
CA LEU A 192 -6.43 14.03 4.54
C LEU A 192 -5.93 15.21 5.38
N ALA A 193 -6.75 16.26 5.51
CA ALA A 193 -6.44 17.39 6.39
C ALA A 193 -6.34 16.96 7.86
N ARG A 194 -7.25 16.08 8.33
CA ARG A 194 -7.19 15.49 9.67
C ARG A 194 -5.96 14.61 9.88
N ALA A 195 -5.60 13.80 8.88
CA ALA A 195 -4.45 12.90 8.95
C ALA A 195 -3.13 13.67 9.10
N GLY A 196 -2.97 14.73 8.33
CA GLY A 196 -1.76 15.53 8.33
C GLY A 196 -0.49 14.69 8.05
N LYS A 197 0.66 15.31 8.26
CA LYS A 197 1.97 14.67 8.03
C LYS A 197 2.25 13.43 8.89
N ASP A 198 1.58 13.31 10.04
CA ASP A 198 1.90 12.26 11.01
C ASP A 198 1.14 10.96 10.75
N ARG A 199 0.05 11.02 9.93
CA ARG A 199 -0.83 9.89 9.65
C ARG A 199 -0.88 9.49 8.18
N ILE A 200 -0.44 10.33 7.22
CA ILE A 200 -0.27 9.92 5.82
C ILE A 200 1.10 9.24 5.72
N MET A 201 1.13 7.90 5.78
CA MET A 201 2.36 7.12 5.85
C MET A 201 2.83 6.61 4.49
N ALA A 202 1.90 6.37 3.57
CA ALA A 202 2.15 5.98 2.19
C ALA A 202 1.09 6.60 1.28
N PHE A 203 1.43 6.81 0.01
CA PHE A 203 0.51 7.31 -1.00
C PHE A 203 0.68 6.50 -2.28
N HIS A 204 -0.34 5.67 -2.59
CA HIS A 204 -0.33 4.78 -3.74
C HIS A 204 -1.14 5.35 -4.88
N ILE A 205 -0.60 5.25 -6.09
CA ILE A 205 -1.19 5.80 -7.32
C ILE A 205 -1.37 4.73 -8.40
N CYS A 206 -2.53 4.74 -9.00
CA CYS A 206 -2.93 4.02 -10.21
C CYS A 206 -4.24 4.65 -10.69
N ASP A 207 -4.94 4.05 -11.64
CA ASP A 207 -6.20 4.60 -12.11
C ASP A 207 -7.35 3.58 -12.07
N TRP A 208 -8.57 4.12 -12.06
CA TRP A 208 -9.82 3.35 -12.06
C TRP A 208 -10.41 3.34 -13.46
N LEU A 209 -10.44 2.18 -14.11
CA LEU A 209 -10.98 2.03 -15.46
C LEU A 209 -12.51 2.00 -15.46
N VAL A 210 -13.11 2.59 -16.50
CA VAL A 210 -14.55 2.55 -16.74
C VAL A 210 -14.80 2.08 -18.18
N PRO A 211 -15.46 0.91 -18.35
CA PRO A 211 -15.95 -0.01 -17.33
C PRO A 211 -14.81 -0.78 -16.65
N THR A 212 -14.95 -1.07 -15.35
CA THR A 212 -14.11 -2.03 -14.64
C THR A 212 -14.54 -3.44 -15.01
N ARG A 213 -13.61 -4.28 -15.44
CA ARG A 213 -13.86 -5.69 -15.85
C ARG A 213 -13.63 -6.69 -14.73
N ASP A 214 -12.70 -6.38 -13.83
CA ASP A 214 -12.40 -7.16 -12.64
C ASP A 214 -12.07 -6.21 -11.48
N MET A 215 -12.65 -6.46 -10.29
CA MET A 215 -12.51 -5.55 -9.15
C MET A 215 -11.09 -5.53 -8.57
N LEU A 216 -10.31 -6.60 -8.72
CA LEU A 216 -8.97 -6.70 -8.14
C LEU A 216 -7.88 -6.43 -9.19
N THR A 217 -8.03 -6.99 -10.38
CA THR A 217 -6.95 -7.12 -11.35
C THR A 217 -7.19 -6.34 -12.63
N ASP A 218 -7.92 -5.23 -12.55
CA ASP A 218 -8.20 -4.35 -13.68
C ASP A 218 -7.93 -2.87 -13.36
N ARG A 219 -6.82 -2.61 -12.63
CA ARG A 219 -6.36 -1.23 -12.42
C ARG A 219 -5.69 -0.70 -13.68
N GLY A 220 -5.89 0.61 -13.95
CA GLY A 220 -5.25 1.35 -15.03
C GLY A 220 -3.91 1.96 -14.62
N MET A 221 -3.07 2.26 -15.61
CA MET A 221 -1.94 3.18 -15.46
C MET A 221 -2.46 4.59 -15.22
N MET A 222 -1.72 5.42 -14.52
CA MET A 222 -2.08 6.81 -14.26
C MET A 222 -2.48 7.53 -15.56
N GLY A 223 -3.70 8.07 -15.60
CA GLY A 223 -4.28 8.73 -16.76
C GLY A 223 -5.05 7.82 -17.75
N ASP A 224 -5.23 6.54 -17.43
CA ASP A 224 -6.06 5.64 -18.24
C ASP A 224 -7.54 5.64 -17.81
N GLY A 225 -7.84 6.16 -16.63
CA GLY A 225 -9.17 6.09 -16.04
C GLY A 225 -9.75 7.43 -15.61
N VAL A 226 -10.45 7.43 -14.47
CA VAL A 226 -11.28 8.57 -14.02
C VAL A 226 -10.79 9.23 -12.74
N ILE A 227 -9.69 8.78 -12.14
CA ILE A 227 -9.18 9.36 -10.89
C ILE A 227 -8.46 10.68 -11.19
N ASP A 228 -8.85 11.75 -10.50
CA ASP A 228 -8.11 13.03 -10.52
C ASP A 228 -6.85 12.91 -9.62
N ILE A 229 -5.85 12.15 -10.11
CA ILE A 229 -4.61 11.87 -9.38
C ILE A 229 -3.86 13.16 -9.02
N PRO A 230 -3.70 14.16 -9.93
CA PRO A 230 -3.03 15.42 -9.58
C PRO A 230 -3.70 16.12 -8.40
N ARG A 231 -5.03 16.18 -8.38
CA ARG A 231 -5.77 16.77 -7.27
C ARG A 231 -5.54 16.03 -5.96
N LEU A 232 -5.67 14.69 -5.96
CA LEU A 232 -5.51 13.88 -4.74
C LEU A 232 -4.09 13.94 -4.19
N ARG A 233 -3.08 13.86 -5.07
CA ARG A 233 -1.68 14.07 -4.71
C ARG A 233 -1.47 15.45 -4.07
N GLY A 234 -1.97 16.50 -4.70
CA GLY A 234 -1.85 17.85 -4.18
C GLY A 234 -2.49 18.04 -2.82
N LEU A 235 -3.61 17.35 -2.54
CA LEU A 235 -4.22 17.35 -1.21
C LEU A 235 -3.32 16.63 -0.19
N ALA A 236 -2.72 15.50 -0.52
CA ALA A 236 -1.80 14.80 0.37
C ALA A 236 -0.55 15.65 0.66
N GLU A 237 0.09 16.23 -0.37
CA GLU A 237 1.25 17.11 -0.26
C GLU A 237 0.94 18.38 0.57
N ALA A 238 -0.21 19.04 0.33
CA ALA A 238 -0.65 20.20 1.09
C ALA A 238 -0.86 19.91 2.58
N ASN A 239 -1.17 18.65 2.90
CA ASN A 239 -1.33 18.18 4.28
C ASN A 239 -0.07 17.52 4.85
N GLY A 240 1.08 17.70 4.19
CA GLY A 240 2.40 17.39 4.72
C GLY A 240 2.95 16.01 4.34
N PHE A 241 2.37 15.31 3.36
CA PHE A 241 3.01 14.14 2.77
C PHE A 241 4.22 14.58 1.93
N THR A 242 5.37 14.01 2.21
CA THR A 242 6.64 14.30 1.53
C THR A 242 7.35 13.03 1.03
N GLY A 243 6.67 11.89 1.12
CA GLY A 243 7.17 10.59 0.66
C GLY A 243 7.16 10.44 -0.86
N LEU A 244 7.61 9.29 -1.33
CA LEU A 244 7.53 8.93 -2.74
C LEU A 244 6.12 8.48 -3.11
N ASN A 245 5.73 8.72 -4.37
CA ASN A 245 4.46 8.25 -4.91
C ASN A 245 4.63 6.80 -5.38
N GLU A 246 3.94 5.88 -4.73
CA GLU A 246 4.06 4.46 -4.97
C GLU A 246 3.09 4.01 -6.06
N VAL A 247 3.63 3.44 -7.14
CA VAL A 247 2.80 2.95 -8.26
C VAL A 247 2.41 1.51 -7.98
N GLU A 248 1.10 1.26 -7.79
CA GLU A 248 0.55 -0.06 -7.48
C GLU A 248 -0.56 -0.45 -8.46
N ILE A 249 -0.22 -1.25 -9.48
CA ILE A 249 -1.12 -1.62 -10.57
C ILE A 249 -1.31 -3.14 -10.62
N PHE A 250 -2.50 -3.61 -10.23
CA PHE A 250 -2.94 -4.98 -10.47
C PHE A 250 -3.71 -5.01 -11.79
N SER A 251 -3.14 -5.58 -12.85
CA SER A 251 -3.73 -5.50 -14.21
C SER A 251 -3.47 -6.75 -15.02
N ALA A 252 -4.24 -7.81 -14.74
CA ALA A 252 -4.07 -9.13 -15.35
C ALA A 252 -4.40 -9.15 -16.85
N LEU A 253 -5.28 -8.26 -17.32
CA LEU A 253 -5.72 -8.21 -18.71
C LEU A 253 -4.91 -7.22 -19.57
N ASP A 254 -3.99 -6.44 -18.97
CA ASP A 254 -3.22 -5.44 -19.67
C ASP A 254 -1.76 -5.37 -19.17
N TRP A 255 -1.47 -4.62 -18.09
CA TRP A 255 -0.09 -4.27 -17.71
C TRP A 255 0.76 -5.48 -17.32
N TRP A 256 0.17 -6.53 -16.74
CA TRP A 256 0.92 -7.78 -16.46
C TRP A 256 1.24 -8.61 -17.71
N THR A 257 0.63 -8.30 -18.87
CA THR A 257 0.90 -9.00 -20.14
C THR A 257 1.96 -8.32 -21.00
N ARG A 258 2.39 -7.11 -20.61
CA ARG A 258 3.36 -6.31 -21.34
C ARG A 258 4.78 -6.58 -20.89
N ASP A 259 5.75 -6.17 -21.69
CA ASP A 259 7.15 -6.14 -21.26
C ASP A 259 7.33 -5.22 -20.06
N ALA A 260 8.09 -5.68 -19.06
CA ALA A 260 8.20 -4.93 -17.80
C ALA A 260 8.99 -3.62 -17.96
N ASP A 261 10.01 -3.56 -18.82
CA ASP A 261 10.71 -2.31 -19.10
C ASP A 261 9.81 -1.30 -19.85
N GLU A 262 8.87 -1.77 -20.71
CA GLU A 262 7.81 -0.93 -21.29
C GLU A 262 6.89 -0.36 -20.19
N VAL A 263 6.48 -1.21 -19.22
CA VAL A 263 5.67 -0.77 -18.07
C VAL A 263 6.40 0.31 -17.29
N MET A 264 7.66 0.10 -16.93
CA MET A 264 8.47 1.05 -16.17
C MET A 264 8.66 2.38 -16.90
N ALA A 265 8.95 2.34 -18.21
CA ALA A 265 9.08 3.55 -19.03
C ALA A 265 7.75 4.32 -19.10
N THR A 266 6.64 3.60 -19.20
CA THR A 266 5.30 4.20 -19.21
C THR A 266 4.97 4.86 -17.88
N ILE A 267 5.30 4.23 -16.74
CA ILE A 267 5.13 4.83 -15.41
C ILE A 267 5.87 6.18 -15.33
N VAL A 268 7.13 6.25 -15.79
CA VAL A 268 7.90 7.50 -15.76
C VAL A 268 7.24 8.57 -16.63
N ALA A 269 6.79 8.23 -17.84
CA ALA A 269 6.13 9.16 -18.74
C ALA A 269 4.80 9.66 -18.17
N ARG A 270 3.99 8.76 -17.58
CA ARG A 270 2.70 9.08 -16.96
C ARG A 270 2.85 9.83 -15.64
N GLY A 271 3.91 9.57 -14.87
CA GLY A 271 4.26 10.37 -13.70
C GLY A 271 4.39 11.86 -14.04
N GLN A 272 4.99 12.18 -15.20
CA GLN A 272 5.16 13.56 -15.66
C GLN A 272 3.87 14.17 -16.23
N SER A 273 2.99 13.39 -16.84
CA SER A 273 1.85 13.91 -17.61
C SER A 273 0.48 13.74 -16.96
N ALA A 274 0.33 12.80 -16.04
CA ALA A 274 -0.97 12.41 -15.45
C ALA A 274 -1.00 12.44 -13.90
N CYS A 275 0.09 12.89 -13.24
CA CYS A 275 0.17 12.93 -11.78
C CYS A 275 0.40 14.33 -11.21
#